data_f1c075f7e7b8f8dd12269585130acb22
#
_entry.id   f1c075f7e7b8f8dd12269585130acb22
#
_cell.length_a   1.000
_cell.length_b   1.000
_cell.length_c   1.000
_cell.angle_alpha   90.00
_cell.angle_beta   90.00
_cell.angle_gamma   90.00
#
_symmetry.space_group_name_H-M   'P 1'
#
loop_
_entity.id
_entity.type
_entity.pdbx_description
1 polymer ?
#
loop_
_entity_poly.entity_id
_entity_poly.type
_entity_poly.pdbx_seq_one_letter_code
_entity_poly.pdbx_strand_id
1 'polypeptide(L)'
;MNRKYLFAGLVSFAALPCFGEVPMEISLLMKDGEFAKADSVIGKSGVSLTAVEADSLRAIMSRIERDFCYTFEEGVEKIQERFPHVSVANVKDWETRNFVETKMINGEKRMFRKAISNIDRLVPELSAERKTQAIFDAVSGAEMVSGVLKGISRETGYDGGHRITIKYTIDVDADSVPAGEKIRVWMPFPTTTERQKNVTLISSSDKVRFSNSEKHNTVYMERKAKKGQPAHFEIVYSYDVYSKYFSQDYMLSHLKPYDKTSDVYLKYTAPDAPQILLSEDFQALAKHIVGREDNPVKQASLIYDWIDAYFPWAGAREYSTIPNLAEYALNRGYGDCGQVSLLYINLLRNIGIPARWESGWYLEPEDVGIHDWAEVYFEGVGWVPVDMSFGLNLASKDKDVVNFYKSGMDYFRLAANRGVCGSF
;
A
#
# COMPACT_ATOMS: atom_id res chain seq x y z
N MET A 1 -23.98 -17.56 -4.88
CA MET A 1 -24.10 -16.87 -6.18
C MET A 1 -22.80 -17.09 -6.95
N ASN A 2 -22.88 -17.63 -8.19
CA ASN A 2 -21.73 -18.14 -8.93
C ASN A 2 -20.68 -17.07 -9.23
N ARG A 3 -19.44 -17.31 -8.74
CA ARG A 3 -18.23 -16.59 -9.15
C ARG A 3 -17.86 -16.95 -10.59
N LYS A 4 -18.40 -16.23 -11.57
CA LYS A 4 -17.91 -16.27 -12.95
C LYS A 4 -17.97 -14.86 -13.53
N TYR A 5 -17.01 -14.02 -13.14
CA TYR A 5 -16.55 -12.96 -14.00
C TYR A 5 -15.21 -13.40 -14.57
N LEU A 6 -15.23 -14.04 -15.74
CA LEU A 6 -14.06 -14.23 -16.57
C LEU A 6 -13.69 -12.85 -17.13
N PHE A 7 -12.78 -12.15 -16.47
CA PHE A 7 -12.03 -11.09 -17.11
C PHE A 7 -10.97 -11.75 -17.98
N ALA A 8 -11.25 -11.86 -19.28
CA ALA A 8 -10.22 -12.08 -20.28
C ALA A 8 -9.42 -10.78 -20.37
N GLY A 9 -8.48 -10.57 -19.43
CA GLY A 9 -7.62 -9.41 -19.42
C GLY A 9 -6.72 -9.42 -20.63
N LEU A 10 -6.93 -8.49 -21.54
CA LEU A 10 -5.87 -7.97 -22.38
C LEU A 10 -4.80 -7.43 -21.42
N VAL A 11 -3.71 -8.20 -21.26
CA VAL A 11 -2.53 -7.72 -20.55
C VAL A 11 -1.93 -6.61 -21.41
N SER A 12 -2.35 -5.38 -21.17
CA SER A 12 -1.59 -4.23 -21.64
C SER A 12 -0.24 -4.28 -20.94
N PHE A 13 0.82 -4.28 -21.73
CA PHE A 13 2.19 -4.14 -21.23
C PHE A 13 2.31 -2.75 -20.59
N ALA A 14 1.92 -2.62 -19.33
CA ALA A 14 2.27 -1.45 -18.56
C ALA A 14 3.78 -1.48 -18.37
N ALA A 15 4.47 -0.48 -18.90
CA ALA A 15 5.89 -0.28 -18.71
C ALA A 15 6.23 -0.39 -17.23
N LEU A 16 7.27 -1.13 -16.90
CA LEU A 16 7.86 -1.14 -15.56
C LEU A 16 8.06 0.32 -15.11
N PRO A 17 7.61 0.71 -13.92
CA PRO A 17 7.60 2.13 -13.53
C PRO A 17 9.01 2.70 -13.56
N CYS A 18 9.18 3.83 -14.21
CA CYS A 18 10.39 4.66 -14.27
C CYS A 18 11.53 4.24 -15.23
N PHE A 19 11.29 3.34 -16.18
CA PHE A 19 12.30 3.01 -17.19
C PHE A 19 11.90 3.53 -18.56
N GLY A 20 12.92 3.89 -19.38
CA GLY A 20 12.77 3.97 -20.81
C GLY A 20 12.20 2.66 -21.39
N GLU A 21 12.00 2.57 -22.69
CA GLU A 21 11.48 1.35 -23.31
C GLU A 21 12.42 0.17 -23.02
N VAL A 22 12.04 -0.69 -22.06
CA VAL A 22 12.77 -1.95 -21.81
C VAL A 22 12.62 -2.81 -23.05
N PRO A 23 13.73 -3.34 -23.62
CA PRO A 23 13.65 -4.22 -24.78
C PRO A 23 12.65 -5.35 -24.56
N MET A 24 11.77 -5.58 -25.55
CA MET A 24 10.68 -6.54 -25.49
C MET A 24 11.16 -7.94 -25.06
N GLU A 25 12.31 -8.36 -25.56
CA GLU A 25 12.90 -9.66 -25.21
C GLU A 25 13.16 -9.79 -23.71
N ILE A 26 13.74 -8.76 -23.08
CA ILE A 26 14.02 -8.76 -21.64
C ILE A 26 12.71 -8.78 -20.85
N SER A 27 11.75 -7.95 -21.25
CA SER A 27 10.44 -7.89 -20.60
C SER A 27 9.71 -9.23 -20.63
N LEU A 28 9.74 -9.95 -21.75
CA LEU A 28 9.14 -11.28 -21.90
C LEU A 28 9.85 -12.32 -21.01
N LEU A 29 11.20 -12.36 -21.04
CA LEU A 29 11.97 -13.26 -20.19
C LEU A 29 11.71 -13.03 -18.71
N MET A 30 11.64 -11.78 -18.26
CA MET A 30 11.31 -11.45 -16.87
C MET A 30 9.88 -11.84 -16.49
N LYS A 31 8.91 -11.63 -17.39
CA LYS A 31 7.52 -12.06 -17.21
C LYS A 31 7.43 -13.56 -17.02
N ASP A 32 8.12 -14.32 -17.87
CA ASP A 32 8.12 -15.78 -17.85
C ASP A 32 8.99 -16.38 -16.74
N GLY A 33 9.72 -15.52 -15.98
CA GLY A 33 10.58 -15.95 -14.89
C GLY A 33 11.93 -16.53 -15.32
N GLU A 34 12.32 -16.33 -16.57
CA GLU A 34 13.60 -16.78 -17.14
C GLU A 34 14.73 -15.79 -16.81
N PHE A 35 14.96 -15.55 -15.50
CA PHE A 35 15.83 -14.48 -15.01
C PHE A 35 17.30 -14.66 -15.40
N ALA A 36 17.80 -15.89 -15.41
CA ALA A 36 19.16 -16.17 -15.87
C ALA A 36 19.36 -15.81 -17.35
N LYS A 37 18.35 -16.07 -18.19
CA LYS A 37 18.38 -15.68 -19.61
C LYS A 37 18.24 -14.16 -19.76
N ALA A 38 17.35 -13.52 -18.99
CA ALA A 38 17.18 -12.06 -18.98
C ALA A 38 18.49 -11.36 -18.61
N ASP A 39 19.18 -11.80 -17.54
CA ASP A 39 20.47 -11.23 -17.14
C ASP A 39 21.56 -11.43 -18.23
N SER A 40 21.57 -12.59 -18.87
CA SER A 40 22.48 -12.84 -20.01
C SER A 40 22.21 -11.88 -21.18
N VAL A 41 20.97 -11.54 -21.47
CA VAL A 41 20.61 -10.55 -22.51
C VAL A 41 21.00 -9.14 -22.09
N ILE A 42 20.74 -8.74 -20.85
CA ILE A 42 21.14 -7.44 -20.28
C ILE A 42 22.66 -7.23 -20.39
N GLY A 43 23.45 -8.29 -20.24
CA GLY A 43 24.92 -8.24 -20.32
C GLY A 43 25.50 -8.21 -21.72
N LYS A 44 24.71 -8.40 -22.79
CA LYS A 44 25.22 -8.44 -24.17
C LYS A 44 25.52 -7.04 -24.71
N SER A 45 26.64 -6.94 -25.49
CA SER A 45 26.93 -5.72 -26.24
C SER A 45 25.85 -5.50 -27.32
N GLY A 46 25.33 -4.27 -27.42
CA GLY A 46 24.30 -3.90 -28.39
C GLY A 46 22.86 -3.81 -27.85
N VAL A 47 22.62 -4.15 -26.60
CA VAL A 47 21.34 -3.86 -25.94
C VAL A 47 21.30 -2.37 -25.54
N SER A 48 20.26 -1.68 -25.96
CA SER A 48 20.09 -0.23 -25.69
C SER A 48 19.58 -0.01 -24.27
N LEU A 49 20.43 -0.28 -23.26
CA LEU A 49 20.18 0.01 -21.85
C LEU A 49 21.35 0.78 -21.26
N THR A 50 21.04 1.76 -20.44
CA THR A 50 22.04 2.40 -19.57
C THR A 50 22.45 1.44 -18.44
N ALA A 51 23.60 1.67 -17.83
CA ALA A 51 24.04 0.88 -16.67
C ALA A 51 23.01 0.94 -15.52
N VAL A 52 22.38 2.10 -15.30
CA VAL A 52 21.35 2.30 -14.27
C VAL A 52 20.11 1.45 -14.57
N GLU A 53 19.65 1.41 -15.81
CA GLU A 53 18.51 0.59 -16.21
C GLU A 53 18.81 -0.89 -16.06
N ALA A 54 20.00 -1.34 -16.50
CA ALA A 54 20.45 -2.72 -16.34
C ALA A 54 20.48 -3.14 -14.86
N ASP A 55 21.08 -2.33 -13.99
CA ASP A 55 21.14 -2.59 -12.55
C ASP A 55 19.76 -2.59 -11.90
N SER A 56 18.86 -1.73 -12.35
CA SER A 56 17.50 -1.67 -11.87
C SER A 56 16.68 -2.92 -12.25
N LEU A 57 16.85 -3.43 -13.47
CA LEU A 57 16.20 -4.68 -13.90
C LEU A 57 16.72 -5.89 -13.09
N ARG A 58 18.03 -5.96 -12.83
CA ARG A 58 18.62 -6.96 -11.93
C ARG A 58 18.09 -6.85 -10.51
N ALA A 59 17.95 -5.62 -9.99
CA ALA A 59 17.37 -5.40 -8.67
C ALA A 59 15.91 -5.85 -8.59
N ILE A 60 15.12 -5.66 -9.64
CA ILE A 60 13.72 -6.16 -9.70
C ILE A 60 13.71 -7.69 -9.69
N MET A 61 14.51 -8.36 -10.53
CA MET A 61 14.62 -9.83 -10.54
C MET A 61 15.01 -10.36 -9.16
N SER A 62 16.03 -9.78 -8.53
CA SER A 62 16.47 -10.15 -7.18
C SER A 62 15.39 -9.96 -6.12
N ARG A 63 14.55 -8.91 -6.21
CA ARG A 63 13.41 -8.71 -5.31
C ARG A 63 12.34 -9.77 -5.51
N ILE A 64 12.07 -10.16 -6.75
CA ILE A 64 11.13 -11.25 -7.06
C ILE A 64 11.66 -12.57 -6.49
N GLU A 65 12.95 -12.89 -6.66
CA GLU A 65 13.56 -14.10 -6.11
C GLU A 65 13.49 -14.14 -4.59
N ARG A 66 13.70 -13.01 -3.91
CA ARG A 66 13.53 -12.91 -2.44
C ARG A 66 12.09 -13.08 -1.99
N ASP A 67 11.13 -12.64 -2.78
CA ASP A 67 9.72 -12.85 -2.48
C ASP A 67 9.30 -14.30 -2.73
N PHE A 68 9.82 -14.94 -3.78
CA PHE A 68 9.57 -16.36 -4.09
C PHE A 68 10.77 -17.22 -3.68
N CYS A 69 11.08 -17.23 -2.39
CA CYS A 69 12.32 -17.83 -1.88
C CYS A 69 12.24 -19.34 -1.59
N TYR A 70 11.05 -19.91 -1.49
CA TYR A 70 10.85 -21.33 -1.25
C TYR A 70 10.61 -22.09 -2.55
N THR A 71 11.17 -23.32 -2.69
CA THR A 71 10.64 -24.26 -3.67
C THR A 71 9.19 -24.60 -3.30
N PHE A 72 8.42 -25.19 -4.22
CA PHE A 72 7.05 -25.57 -3.91
C PHE A 72 7.00 -26.57 -2.75
N GLU A 73 7.92 -27.52 -2.73
CA GLU A 73 8.06 -28.54 -1.70
C GLU A 73 8.39 -27.93 -0.34
N GLU A 74 9.41 -27.08 -0.24
CA GLU A 74 9.77 -26.37 0.99
C GLU A 74 8.60 -25.53 1.53
N GLY A 75 7.86 -24.86 0.62
CA GLY A 75 6.68 -24.10 1.00
C GLY A 75 5.57 -24.98 1.58
N VAL A 76 5.34 -26.16 1.00
CA VAL A 76 4.39 -27.15 1.52
C VAL A 76 4.83 -27.63 2.90
N GLU A 77 6.10 -27.98 3.10
CA GLU A 77 6.64 -28.39 4.39
C GLU A 77 6.40 -27.32 5.47
N LYS A 78 6.70 -26.07 5.18
CA LYS A 78 6.44 -24.95 6.10
C LYS A 78 4.97 -24.74 6.42
N ILE A 79 4.08 -24.96 5.45
CA ILE A 79 2.63 -24.94 5.70
C ILE A 79 2.25 -26.08 6.64
N GLN A 80 2.79 -27.28 6.44
CA GLN A 80 2.52 -28.46 7.27
C GLN A 80 3.12 -28.36 8.68
N GLU A 81 4.28 -27.69 8.84
CA GLU A 81 4.82 -27.37 10.17
C GLU A 81 3.82 -26.55 11.00
N ARG A 82 3.13 -25.60 10.37
CA ARG A 82 2.12 -24.75 11.05
C ARG A 82 0.74 -25.40 11.13
N PHE A 83 0.37 -26.16 10.11
CA PHE A 83 -0.94 -26.81 9.95
C PHE A 83 -0.75 -28.30 9.61
N PRO A 84 -0.46 -29.17 10.60
CA PRO A 84 -0.08 -30.57 10.35
C PRO A 84 -1.12 -31.41 9.61
N HIS A 85 -2.38 -31.00 9.59
CA HIS A 85 -3.47 -31.70 8.91
C HIS A 85 -3.60 -31.32 7.42
N VAL A 86 -2.83 -30.36 6.94
CA VAL A 86 -2.88 -29.89 5.55
C VAL A 86 -2.10 -30.84 4.65
N SER A 87 -2.74 -31.30 3.59
CA SER A 87 -2.12 -32.15 2.58
C SER A 87 -1.55 -31.34 1.41
N VAL A 88 -0.64 -31.94 0.63
CA VAL A 88 -0.14 -31.36 -0.63
C VAL A 88 -1.31 -31.04 -1.58
N ALA A 89 -2.36 -31.88 -1.60
CA ALA A 89 -3.54 -31.67 -2.42
C ALA A 89 -4.30 -30.37 -2.02
N ASN A 90 -4.39 -30.08 -0.72
CA ASN A 90 -4.96 -28.81 -0.24
C ASN A 90 -4.18 -27.60 -0.76
N VAL A 91 -2.84 -27.65 -0.67
CA VAL A 91 -1.99 -26.53 -1.15
C VAL A 91 -2.14 -26.31 -2.64
N LYS A 92 -2.23 -27.37 -3.45
CA LYS A 92 -2.49 -27.27 -4.89
C LYS A 92 -3.88 -26.70 -5.20
N ASP A 93 -4.91 -27.06 -4.43
CA ASP A 93 -6.24 -26.46 -4.56
C ASP A 93 -6.20 -24.96 -4.23
N TRP A 94 -5.51 -24.59 -3.15
CA TRP A 94 -5.35 -23.19 -2.75
C TRP A 94 -4.55 -22.36 -3.76
N GLU A 95 -3.56 -22.97 -4.41
CA GLU A 95 -2.87 -22.33 -5.56
C GLU A 95 -3.85 -22.04 -6.71
N THR A 96 -4.70 -23.01 -7.06
CA THR A 96 -5.72 -22.85 -8.10
C THR A 96 -6.75 -21.76 -7.75
N ARG A 97 -7.02 -21.59 -6.45
CA ARG A 97 -7.94 -20.57 -5.91
C ARG A 97 -7.26 -19.22 -5.65
N ASN A 98 -6.01 -19.04 -6.04
CA ASN A 98 -5.18 -17.86 -5.79
C ASN A 98 -4.84 -17.59 -4.31
N PHE A 99 -5.07 -18.50 -3.38
CA PHE A 99 -4.71 -18.32 -1.96
C PHE A 99 -3.22 -18.56 -1.70
N VAL A 100 -2.59 -19.41 -2.49
CA VAL A 100 -1.14 -19.63 -2.49
C VAL A 100 -0.57 -19.06 -3.78
N GLU A 101 0.32 -18.11 -3.66
CA GLU A 101 0.99 -17.51 -4.82
C GLU A 101 2.28 -18.27 -5.13
N THR A 102 2.41 -18.70 -6.39
CA THR A 102 3.61 -19.34 -6.92
C THR A 102 4.08 -18.62 -8.19
N LYS A 103 5.34 -18.79 -8.54
CA LYS A 103 5.93 -18.31 -9.78
C LYS A 103 6.99 -19.30 -10.29
N MET A 104 7.02 -19.52 -11.61
CA MET A 104 8.16 -20.20 -12.23
C MET A 104 9.35 -19.24 -12.26
N ILE A 105 10.51 -19.67 -11.76
CA ILE A 105 11.78 -18.93 -11.81
C ILE A 105 12.87 -19.88 -12.27
N ASN A 106 13.48 -19.57 -13.40
CA ASN A 106 14.54 -20.38 -14.04
C ASN A 106 14.18 -21.87 -14.17
N GLY A 107 12.93 -22.16 -14.50
CA GLY A 107 12.42 -23.53 -14.67
C GLY A 107 11.98 -24.23 -13.37
N GLU A 108 12.10 -23.59 -12.22
CA GLU A 108 11.67 -24.14 -10.93
C GLU A 108 10.42 -23.42 -10.42
N LYS A 109 9.44 -24.17 -9.91
CA LYS A 109 8.24 -23.61 -9.26
C LYS A 109 8.59 -23.14 -7.85
N ARG A 110 8.41 -21.86 -7.60
CA ARG A 110 8.71 -21.22 -6.33
C ARG A 110 7.46 -20.67 -5.66
N MET A 111 7.40 -20.73 -4.32
CA MET A 111 6.30 -20.24 -3.50
C MET A 111 6.66 -18.91 -2.85
N PHE A 112 5.65 -18.02 -2.79
CA PHE A 112 5.76 -16.72 -2.13
C PHE A 112 6.00 -16.88 -0.63
N ARG A 113 6.96 -16.15 -0.08
CA ARG A 113 7.38 -16.24 1.34
C ARG A 113 6.27 -15.97 2.35
N LYS A 114 5.29 -15.11 2.02
CA LYS A 114 4.15 -14.83 2.88
C LYS A 114 2.94 -15.76 2.62
N ALA A 115 3.03 -16.74 1.73
CA ALA A 115 1.94 -17.67 1.47
C ALA A 115 1.46 -18.35 2.77
N ILE A 116 2.38 -18.75 3.66
CA ILE A 116 2.08 -19.43 4.91
C ILE A 116 1.22 -18.55 5.85
N SER A 117 1.53 -17.25 5.94
CA SER A 117 0.75 -16.31 6.75
C SER A 117 -0.54 -15.87 6.04
N ASN A 118 -0.54 -15.84 4.71
CA ASN A 118 -1.70 -15.43 3.93
C ASN A 118 -2.81 -16.48 3.94
N ILE A 119 -2.49 -17.78 3.86
CA ILE A 119 -3.50 -18.84 3.91
C ILE A 119 -4.29 -18.84 5.22
N ASP A 120 -3.67 -18.48 6.33
CA ASP A 120 -4.33 -18.29 7.63
C ASP A 120 -5.44 -17.22 7.57
N ARG A 121 -5.32 -16.30 6.66
CA ARG A 121 -6.29 -15.21 6.41
C ARG A 121 -7.29 -15.52 5.30
N LEU A 122 -6.84 -16.26 4.27
CA LEU A 122 -7.59 -16.48 3.04
C LEU A 122 -8.37 -17.80 3.05
N VAL A 123 -7.95 -18.78 3.86
CA VAL A 123 -8.55 -20.12 3.93
C VAL A 123 -9.45 -20.21 5.17
N PRO A 124 -10.79 -20.20 5.00
CA PRO A 124 -11.73 -20.15 6.12
C PRO A 124 -11.61 -21.33 7.08
N GLU A 125 -11.20 -22.50 6.57
CA GLU A 125 -11.05 -23.73 7.36
C GLU A 125 -9.90 -23.63 8.37
N LEU A 126 -8.89 -22.82 8.09
CA LEU A 126 -7.71 -22.61 8.94
C LEU A 126 -7.88 -21.44 9.93
N SER A 127 -8.93 -20.66 9.79
CA SER A 127 -9.11 -19.39 10.50
C SER A 127 -9.76 -19.48 11.89
N ALA A 128 -9.83 -20.67 12.53
CA ALA A 128 -10.54 -20.84 13.80
C ALA A 128 -9.91 -20.03 14.95
N GLU A 129 -8.58 -20.12 15.14
CA GLU A 129 -7.86 -19.33 16.14
C GLU A 129 -7.90 -17.84 15.84
N ARG A 130 -7.81 -17.50 14.56
CA ARG A 130 -7.88 -16.14 14.08
C ARG A 130 -9.24 -15.47 14.30
N LYS A 131 -10.35 -16.23 14.26
CA LYS A 131 -11.68 -15.71 14.59
C LYS A 131 -11.73 -15.18 16.01
N THR A 132 -11.09 -15.85 16.95
CA THR A 132 -10.99 -15.39 18.35
C THR A 132 -10.17 -14.12 18.45
N GLN A 133 -9.00 -14.03 17.78
CA GLN A 133 -8.19 -12.83 17.73
C GLN A 133 -8.94 -11.68 17.05
N ALA A 134 -9.60 -11.94 15.92
CA ALA A 134 -10.39 -10.92 15.22
C ALA A 134 -11.54 -10.34 16.07
N ILE A 135 -12.16 -11.14 16.94
CA ILE A 135 -13.17 -10.65 17.89
C ILE A 135 -12.51 -9.74 18.92
N PHE A 136 -11.35 -10.14 19.44
CA PHE A 136 -10.60 -9.31 20.40
C PHE A 136 -10.17 -7.99 19.78
N ASP A 137 -9.59 -8.02 18.57
CA ASP A 137 -9.18 -6.83 17.82
C ASP A 137 -10.37 -5.92 17.52
N ALA A 138 -11.53 -6.48 17.18
CA ALA A 138 -12.75 -5.72 16.94
C ALA A 138 -13.27 -4.98 18.18
N VAL A 139 -13.11 -5.58 19.36
CA VAL A 139 -13.51 -4.95 20.64
C VAL A 139 -12.53 -3.85 21.02
N SER A 140 -11.22 -4.15 21.05
CA SER A 140 -10.18 -3.18 21.42
C SER A 140 -10.13 -2.00 20.46
N GLY A 141 -10.27 -2.27 19.15
CA GLY A 141 -10.36 -1.23 18.13
C GLY A 141 -11.59 -0.33 18.30
N ALA A 142 -12.76 -0.90 18.65
CA ALA A 142 -13.95 -0.13 18.93
C ALA A 142 -13.80 0.77 20.17
N GLU A 143 -13.14 0.30 21.22
CA GLU A 143 -12.83 1.09 22.42
C GLU A 143 -11.89 2.25 22.09
N MET A 144 -10.82 2.00 21.34
CA MET A 144 -9.86 3.01 20.88
C MET A 144 -10.56 4.08 20.04
N VAL A 145 -11.32 3.70 19.01
CA VAL A 145 -12.06 4.64 18.14
C VAL A 145 -13.09 5.43 18.93
N SER A 146 -13.81 4.79 19.86
CA SER A 146 -14.77 5.49 20.75
C SER A 146 -14.05 6.54 21.60
N GLY A 147 -12.83 6.26 22.07
CA GLY A 147 -11.97 7.22 22.78
C GLY A 147 -11.58 8.41 21.90
N VAL A 148 -11.15 8.15 20.68
CA VAL A 148 -10.77 9.17 19.69
C VAL A 148 -11.97 10.07 19.36
N LEU A 149 -13.15 9.50 19.07
CA LEU A 149 -14.35 10.25 18.72
C LEU A 149 -14.82 11.21 19.81
N LYS A 150 -14.62 10.88 21.09
CA LYS A 150 -14.95 11.78 22.22
C LYS A 150 -14.11 13.07 22.22
N GLY A 151 -12.89 13.02 21.66
CA GLY A 151 -12.00 14.18 21.53
C GLY A 151 -12.27 15.05 20.30
N ILE A 152 -13.03 14.55 19.32
CA ILE A 152 -13.27 15.23 18.04
C ILE A 152 -14.42 16.23 18.17
N SER A 153 -14.17 17.48 17.80
CA SER A 153 -15.21 18.52 17.69
C SER A 153 -16.14 18.22 16.51
N ARG A 154 -17.43 18.21 16.75
CA ARG A 154 -18.45 18.03 15.69
C ARG A 154 -18.50 19.20 14.70
N GLU A 155 -18.05 20.38 15.13
CA GLU A 155 -18.04 21.57 14.28
C GLU A 155 -16.86 21.57 13.31
N THR A 156 -15.66 21.22 13.78
CA THR A 156 -14.43 21.27 12.99
C THR A 156 -14.06 19.94 12.38
N GLY A 157 -14.55 18.83 12.94
CA GLY A 157 -14.15 17.47 12.57
C GLY A 157 -12.76 17.06 13.07
N TYR A 158 -12.11 17.87 13.92
CA TYR A 158 -10.76 17.61 14.46
C TYR A 158 -10.77 17.51 15.97
N ASP A 159 -9.80 16.78 16.53
CA ASP A 159 -9.48 16.75 17.95
C ASP A 159 -8.56 17.91 18.38
N GLY A 160 -8.10 17.89 19.64
CA GLY A 160 -7.21 18.91 20.21
C GLY A 160 -5.75 18.81 19.72
N GLY A 161 -5.41 17.76 18.98
CA GLY A 161 -4.06 17.49 18.48
C GLY A 161 -3.11 16.83 19.49
N HIS A 162 -2.15 16.10 18.95
CA HIS A 162 -1.16 15.33 19.70
C HIS A 162 0.24 15.63 19.17
N ARG A 163 1.20 15.90 20.08
CA ARG A 163 2.62 16.05 19.72
C ARG A 163 3.28 14.68 19.77
N ILE A 164 3.81 14.23 18.62
CA ILE A 164 4.57 12.98 18.50
C ILE A 164 6.03 13.30 18.20
N THR A 165 6.93 12.60 18.87
CA THR A 165 8.37 12.65 18.60
C THR A 165 8.85 11.27 18.19
N ILE A 166 9.52 11.19 17.05
CA ILE A 166 10.05 9.95 16.48
C ILE A 166 11.59 10.04 16.47
N LYS A 167 12.21 8.98 16.95
CA LYS A 167 13.61 8.67 16.71
C LYS A 167 13.65 7.56 15.67
N TYR A 168 14.21 7.84 14.50
CA TYR A 168 14.32 6.88 13.40
C TYR A 168 15.78 6.60 13.10
N THR A 169 16.16 5.32 13.04
CA THR A 169 17.53 4.86 12.83
C THR A 169 17.65 3.89 11.68
N ILE A 170 18.78 3.93 10.96
CA ILE A 170 19.20 2.94 9.99
C ILE A 170 20.63 2.51 10.33
N ASP A 171 20.81 1.22 10.55
CA ASP A 171 22.11 0.62 10.74
C ASP A 171 22.54 -0.11 9.46
N VAL A 172 23.78 0.12 9.02
CA VAL A 172 24.39 -0.53 7.86
C VAL A 172 25.54 -1.37 8.38
N ASP A 173 25.48 -2.67 8.14
CA ASP A 173 26.50 -3.61 8.62
C ASP A 173 27.88 -3.29 8.04
N ALA A 174 28.92 -3.65 8.81
CA ALA A 174 30.30 -3.47 8.39
C ALA A 174 30.55 -4.18 7.04
N ASP A 175 31.31 -3.50 6.18
CA ASP A 175 31.72 -4.00 4.87
C ASP A 175 30.58 -4.30 3.87
N SER A 176 29.32 -3.93 4.17
CA SER A 176 28.20 -4.00 3.20
C SER A 176 28.37 -3.04 2.02
N VAL A 177 29.16 -1.99 2.20
CA VAL A 177 29.58 -1.06 1.14
C VAL A 177 31.12 -1.02 1.14
N PRO A 178 31.79 -1.10 -0.03
CA PRO A 178 33.23 -1.06 -0.12
C PRO A 178 33.85 0.16 0.56
N ALA A 179 34.95 -0.05 1.27
CA ALA A 179 35.63 1.02 2.00
C ALA A 179 36.03 2.19 1.09
N GLY A 180 35.70 3.41 1.48
CA GLY A 180 35.92 4.63 0.71
C GLY A 180 34.73 5.05 -0.19
N GLU A 181 33.83 4.15 -0.48
CA GLU A 181 32.59 4.48 -1.18
C GLU A 181 31.56 5.15 -0.26
N LYS A 182 30.52 5.77 -0.85
CA LYS A 182 29.48 6.47 -0.12
C LYS A 182 28.33 5.54 0.22
N ILE A 183 28.02 5.43 1.51
CA ILE A 183 26.72 4.96 1.99
C ILE A 183 25.76 6.14 1.88
N ARG A 184 24.64 5.94 1.20
CA ARG A 184 23.59 6.95 1.03
C ARG A 184 22.29 6.42 1.62
N VAL A 185 21.63 7.25 2.42
CA VAL A 185 20.34 6.89 3.04
C VAL A 185 19.31 7.98 2.78
N TRP A 186 18.07 7.53 2.46
CA TRP A 186 16.89 8.35 2.35
C TRP A 186 15.92 7.91 3.44
N MET A 187 15.81 8.69 4.48
CA MET A 187 14.94 8.40 5.62
C MET A 187 13.63 9.14 5.43
N PRO A 188 12.48 8.45 5.47
CA PRO A 188 11.18 9.10 5.37
C PRO A 188 10.99 10.19 6.43
N PHE A 189 10.39 11.29 6.02
CA PHE A 189 10.18 12.46 6.86
C PHE A 189 8.72 12.93 6.78
N PRO A 190 8.11 13.37 7.88
CA PRO A 190 6.71 13.77 7.89
C PRO A 190 6.42 14.89 6.89
N THR A 191 5.37 14.72 6.08
CA THR A 191 4.87 15.80 5.23
C THR A 191 3.87 16.68 5.99
N THR A 192 3.79 17.96 5.66
CA THR A 192 2.77 18.84 6.23
C THR A 192 1.45 18.61 5.51
N THR A 193 0.39 18.35 6.28
CA THR A 193 -0.97 18.12 5.79
C THR A 193 -1.97 18.94 6.60
N GLU A 194 -3.25 18.84 6.29
CA GLU A 194 -4.31 19.44 7.12
C GLU A 194 -4.34 18.83 8.52
N ARG A 195 -3.98 17.54 8.65
CA ARG A 195 -3.94 16.78 9.90
C ARG A 195 -2.57 16.75 10.57
N GLN A 196 -1.50 17.14 9.88
CA GLN A 196 -0.13 16.99 10.34
C GLN A 196 0.63 18.30 10.16
N LYS A 197 1.01 18.95 11.26
CA LYS A 197 1.52 20.31 11.30
C LYS A 197 2.80 20.41 12.15
N ASN A 198 3.44 21.58 12.13
CA ASN A 198 4.58 21.91 12.99
C ASN A 198 5.70 20.84 12.93
N VAL A 199 5.96 20.30 11.74
CA VAL A 199 7.00 19.31 11.49
C VAL A 199 8.37 19.95 11.73
N THR A 200 9.16 19.37 12.64
CA THR A 200 10.45 19.94 13.05
C THR A 200 11.49 18.84 13.15
N LEU A 201 12.60 18.95 12.43
CA LEU A 201 13.79 18.13 12.67
C LEU A 201 14.48 18.63 13.94
N ILE A 202 14.65 17.75 14.94
CA ILE A 202 15.27 18.06 16.22
C ILE A 202 16.78 17.82 16.16
N SER A 203 17.17 16.65 15.62
CA SER A 203 18.58 16.27 15.45
C SER A 203 18.80 15.29 14.32
N SER A 204 20.04 15.19 13.87
CA SER A 204 20.47 14.19 12.88
C SER A 204 21.92 13.81 13.12
N SER A 205 22.29 12.57 12.77
CA SER A 205 23.66 12.05 12.92
C SER A 205 24.65 12.66 11.92
N ASP A 206 24.17 13.13 10.79
CA ASP A 206 24.95 13.69 9.70
C ASP A 206 24.26 14.91 9.10
N LYS A 207 24.95 15.63 8.20
CA LYS A 207 24.36 16.74 7.48
C LYS A 207 23.21 16.25 6.57
N VAL A 208 22.05 16.86 6.72
CA VAL A 208 20.84 16.51 5.99
C VAL A 208 20.60 17.36 4.76
N ARG A 209 19.90 16.75 3.78
CA ARG A 209 19.24 17.45 2.69
C ARG A 209 17.80 16.93 2.59
N PHE A 210 16.83 17.84 2.48
CA PHE A 210 15.42 17.48 2.32
C PHE A 210 15.08 17.33 0.84
N SER A 211 14.28 16.33 0.49
CA SER A 211 13.80 16.15 -0.88
C SER A 211 12.76 17.18 -1.30
N ASN A 212 11.96 17.67 -0.34
CA ASN A 212 10.81 18.57 -0.56
C ASN A 212 9.84 18.09 -1.65
N SER A 213 9.74 16.78 -1.84
CA SER A 213 8.87 16.15 -2.82
C SER A 213 7.52 15.82 -2.20
N GLU A 214 6.42 16.21 -2.85
CA GLU A 214 5.08 15.77 -2.42
C GLU A 214 4.92 14.24 -2.47
N LYS A 215 5.58 13.60 -3.43
CA LYS A 215 5.48 12.14 -3.63
C LYS A 215 6.38 11.34 -2.69
N HIS A 216 7.58 11.85 -2.37
CA HIS A 216 8.55 11.20 -1.48
C HIS A 216 9.23 12.24 -0.60
N ASN A 217 8.66 12.49 0.56
CA ASN A 217 9.29 13.40 1.51
C ASN A 217 10.33 12.67 2.35
N THR A 218 11.60 12.95 2.10
CA THR A 218 12.73 12.25 2.73
C THR A 218 13.81 13.22 3.20
N VAL A 219 14.55 12.76 4.19
CA VAL A 219 15.82 13.34 4.62
C VAL A 219 16.94 12.47 4.06
N TYR A 220 17.78 13.06 3.24
CA TYR A 220 18.99 12.42 2.71
C TYR A 220 20.20 12.72 3.58
N MET A 221 20.97 11.66 3.85
CA MET A 221 22.31 11.73 4.48
C MET A 221 23.29 10.83 3.73
N GLU A 222 24.59 11.16 3.80
CA GLU A 222 25.63 10.33 3.23
C GLU A 222 26.88 10.30 4.12
N ARG A 223 27.60 9.16 4.11
CA ARG A 223 28.86 8.96 4.82
C ARG A 223 29.76 8.03 4.02
N LYS A 224 31.10 8.23 4.07
CA LYS A 224 32.04 7.27 3.48
C LYS A 224 32.12 6.02 4.34
N ALA A 225 32.02 4.85 3.69
CA ALA A 225 32.22 3.56 4.31
C ALA A 225 33.68 3.40 4.79
N LYS A 226 33.85 2.82 5.98
CA LYS A 226 35.15 2.49 6.56
C LYS A 226 35.26 0.99 6.76
N LYS A 227 36.41 0.41 6.40
CA LYS A 227 36.67 -1.04 6.51
C LYS A 227 36.40 -1.54 7.93
N GLY A 228 35.64 -2.59 8.06
CA GLY A 228 35.32 -3.26 9.34
C GLY A 228 34.45 -2.42 10.30
N GLN A 229 33.86 -1.29 9.86
CA GLN A 229 33.04 -0.45 10.71
C GLN A 229 31.60 -0.39 10.19
N PRO A 230 30.59 -0.64 11.05
CA PRO A 230 29.21 -0.38 10.70
C PRO A 230 28.95 1.13 10.62
N ALA A 231 27.89 1.53 9.94
CA ALA A 231 27.44 2.92 9.90
C ALA A 231 26.03 3.04 10.50
N HIS A 232 25.89 3.96 11.46
CA HIS A 232 24.62 4.28 12.11
C HIS A 232 24.16 5.65 11.64
N PHE A 233 22.92 5.72 11.10
CA PHE A 233 22.24 6.96 10.73
C PHE A 233 21.02 7.15 11.62
N GLU A 234 20.85 8.39 12.11
CA GLU A 234 19.76 8.74 13.01
C GLU A 234 19.17 10.10 12.65
N ILE A 235 17.86 10.21 12.69
CA ILE A 235 17.12 11.47 12.75
C ILE A 235 16.14 11.44 13.91
N VAL A 236 15.97 12.58 14.59
CA VAL A 236 14.92 12.81 15.56
C VAL A 236 14.07 13.98 15.07
N TYR A 237 12.77 13.78 14.98
CA TYR A 237 11.84 14.81 14.56
C TYR A 237 10.56 14.78 15.39
N SER A 238 9.84 15.90 15.41
CA SER A 238 8.51 15.96 16.01
C SER A 238 7.50 16.61 15.07
N TYR A 239 6.24 16.34 15.30
CA TYR A 239 5.12 16.93 14.57
C TYR A 239 3.86 16.93 15.43
N ASP A 240 2.90 17.80 15.10
CA ASP A 240 1.56 17.77 15.67
C ASP A 240 0.63 17.05 14.69
N VAL A 241 -0.13 16.09 15.20
CA VAL A 241 -1.11 15.32 14.42
C VAL A 241 -2.48 15.42 15.06
N TYR A 242 -3.51 15.47 14.23
CA TYR A 242 -4.90 15.62 14.63
C TYR A 242 -5.71 14.44 14.11
N SER A 243 -6.51 13.82 14.98
CA SER A 243 -7.57 12.93 14.52
C SER A 243 -8.60 13.74 13.74
N LYS A 244 -9.20 13.10 12.73
CA LYS A 244 -10.24 13.73 11.90
C LYS A 244 -11.37 12.76 11.66
N TYR A 245 -12.59 13.23 11.76
CA TYR A 245 -13.79 12.46 11.41
C TYR A 245 -14.93 13.37 11.02
N PHE A 246 -15.61 13.02 9.96
CA PHE A 246 -16.90 13.60 9.59
C PHE A 246 -17.95 12.51 9.46
N SER A 247 -19.05 12.62 10.19
CA SER A 247 -20.18 11.70 10.00
C SER A 247 -20.76 11.84 8.58
N GLN A 248 -21.39 10.78 8.09
CA GLN A 248 -22.02 10.82 6.78
C GLN A 248 -23.07 11.95 6.70
N ASP A 249 -23.84 12.15 7.75
CA ASP A 249 -24.87 13.22 7.81
C ASP A 249 -24.23 14.61 7.71
N TYR A 250 -23.08 14.83 8.38
CA TYR A 250 -22.32 16.07 8.24
C TYR A 250 -21.90 16.30 6.79
N MET A 251 -21.28 15.28 6.19
CA MET A 251 -20.81 15.39 4.78
C MET A 251 -21.96 15.67 3.81
N LEU A 252 -23.08 14.96 3.95
CA LEU A 252 -24.26 15.15 3.10
C LEU A 252 -24.84 16.56 3.23
N SER A 253 -24.86 17.14 4.45
CA SER A 253 -25.42 18.47 4.69
C SER A 253 -24.52 19.62 4.20
N HIS A 254 -23.23 19.37 4.01
CA HIS A 254 -22.24 20.37 3.54
C HIS A 254 -21.82 20.16 2.09
N LEU A 255 -22.22 19.05 1.47
CA LEU A 255 -21.85 18.72 0.10
C LEU A 255 -22.35 19.76 -0.89
N LYS A 256 -21.46 20.16 -1.79
CA LYS A 256 -21.76 21.05 -2.93
C LYS A 256 -21.44 20.32 -4.25
N PRO A 257 -22.02 20.76 -5.39
CA PRO A 257 -21.59 20.29 -6.69
C PRO A 257 -20.10 20.60 -6.92
N TYR A 258 -19.36 19.67 -7.51
CA TYR A 258 -17.94 19.88 -7.83
C TYR A 258 -17.74 21.04 -8.81
N ASP A 259 -16.81 21.93 -8.50
CA ASP A 259 -16.20 22.80 -9.50
C ASP A 259 -15.20 21.98 -10.33
N LYS A 260 -15.68 21.49 -11.49
CA LYS A 260 -14.87 20.65 -12.38
C LYS A 260 -13.72 21.39 -13.08
N THR A 261 -13.59 22.69 -12.86
CA THR A 261 -12.49 23.51 -13.38
C THR A 261 -11.41 23.77 -12.33
N SER A 262 -11.66 23.42 -11.08
CA SER A 262 -10.70 23.61 -9.99
C SER A 262 -9.47 22.71 -10.15
N ASP A 263 -8.31 23.20 -9.71
CA ASP A 263 -7.05 22.45 -9.72
C ASP A 263 -7.17 21.13 -8.94
N VAL A 264 -7.91 21.14 -7.83
CA VAL A 264 -8.15 19.94 -7.01
C VAL A 264 -8.91 18.89 -7.82
N TYR A 265 -10.00 19.29 -8.47
CA TYR A 265 -10.80 18.35 -9.26
C TYR A 265 -9.98 17.80 -10.43
N LEU A 266 -9.36 18.68 -11.22
CA LEU A 266 -8.59 18.28 -12.40
C LEU A 266 -7.40 17.37 -12.02
N LYS A 267 -6.63 17.74 -11.01
CA LYS A 267 -5.45 16.96 -10.56
C LYS A 267 -5.84 15.57 -10.03
N TYR A 268 -6.89 15.49 -9.21
CA TYR A 268 -7.19 14.27 -8.45
C TYR A 268 -8.31 13.39 -9.05
N THR A 269 -8.82 13.76 -10.23
CA THR A 269 -9.58 12.88 -11.12
C THR A 269 -8.77 12.41 -12.34
N ALA A 270 -7.57 12.97 -12.55
CA ALA A 270 -6.66 12.58 -13.63
C ALA A 270 -5.99 11.22 -13.34
N PRO A 271 -5.49 10.49 -14.35
CA PRO A 271 -4.64 9.32 -14.13
C PRO A 271 -3.29 9.71 -13.51
N ASP A 272 -2.66 8.78 -12.78
CA ASP A 272 -1.27 8.86 -12.31
C ASP A 272 -0.62 7.49 -12.55
N ALA A 273 -0.30 7.24 -13.82
CA ALA A 273 0.24 5.97 -14.28
C ALA A 273 1.60 5.66 -13.62
N PRO A 274 1.94 4.38 -13.41
CA PRO A 274 1.17 3.20 -13.80
C PRO A 274 0.12 2.75 -12.76
N GLN A 275 0.02 3.38 -11.60
CA GLN A 275 -0.78 2.88 -10.49
C GLN A 275 -2.25 3.35 -10.51
N ILE A 276 -2.51 4.53 -11.06
CA ILE A 276 -3.87 5.06 -11.17
C ILE A 276 -4.21 5.23 -12.65
N LEU A 277 -5.12 4.40 -13.12
CA LEU A 277 -5.51 4.31 -14.53
C LEU A 277 -6.98 4.72 -14.71
N LEU A 278 -7.24 5.49 -15.77
CA LEU A 278 -8.59 5.67 -16.25
C LEU A 278 -8.84 4.65 -17.36
N SER A 279 -9.66 3.63 -17.09
CA SER A 279 -9.96 2.55 -18.01
C SER A 279 -11.44 2.22 -18.02
N GLU A 280 -11.90 1.66 -19.14
CA GLU A 280 -13.29 1.22 -19.28
C GLU A 280 -13.65 0.14 -18.24
N ASP A 281 -12.72 -0.75 -17.91
CA ASP A 281 -12.92 -1.82 -16.93
C ASP A 281 -13.11 -1.29 -15.51
N PHE A 282 -12.23 -0.38 -15.04
CA PHE A 282 -12.42 0.27 -13.74
C PHE A 282 -13.69 1.11 -13.70
N GLN A 283 -14.01 1.82 -14.79
CA GLN A 283 -15.23 2.62 -14.87
C GLN A 283 -16.48 1.74 -14.82
N ALA A 284 -16.50 0.64 -15.58
CA ALA A 284 -17.63 -0.30 -15.61
C ALA A 284 -17.83 -0.96 -14.24
N LEU A 285 -16.74 -1.36 -13.58
CA LEU A 285 -16.78 -1.94 -12.24
C LEU A 285 -17.32 -0.93 -11.22
N ALA A 286 -16.79 0.30 -11.21
CA ALA A 286 -17.25 1.33 -10.30
C ALA A 286 -18.74 1.64 -10.50
N LYS A 287 -19.18 1.79 -11.74
CA LYS A 287 -20.62 1.98 -12.08
C LYS A 287 -21.50 0.79 -11.66
N HIS A 288 -20.98 -0.44 -11.77
CA HIS A 288 -21.69 -1.62 -11.31
C HIS A 288 -21.88 -1.61 -9.78
N ILE A 289 -20.83 -1.24 -9.04
CA ILE A 289 -20.86 -1.17 -7.57
C ILE A 289 -21.84 -0.08 -7.08
N VAL A 290 -21.76 1.12 -7.64
CA VAL A 290 -22.59 2.25 -7.19
C VAL A 290 -24.03 2.21 -7.72
N GLY A 291 -24.27 1.46 -8.79
CA GLY A 291 -25.61 1.30 -9.39
C GLY A 291 -26.21 2.62 -9.88
N ARG A 292 -27.32 3.04 -9.25
CA ARG A 292 -28.05 4.29 -9.59
C ARG A 292 -27.74 5.45 -8.61
N GLU A 293 -26.85 5.23 -7.65
CA GLU A 293 -26.49 6.29 -6.70
C GLU A 293 -25.68 7.36 -7.44
N ASP A 294 -26.02 8.63 -7.28
CA ASP A 294 -25.36 9.77 -7.90
C ASP A 294 -24.69 10.71 -6.89
N ASN A 295 -24.94 10.51 -5.59
CA ASN A 295 -24.30 11.28 -4.54
C ASN A 295 -22.88 10.78 -4.28
N PRO A 296 -21.83 11.61 -4.44
CA PRO A 296 -20.45 11.15 -4.35
C PRO A 296 -20.05 10.62 -2.96
N VAL A 297 -20.62 11.12 -1.87
CA VAL A 297 -20.38 10.61 -0.51
C VAL A 297 -20.92 9.19 -0.37
N LYS A 298 -22.12 8.94 -0.89
CA LYS A 298 -22.71 7.60 -0.87
C LYS A 298 -22.02 6.64 -1.83
N GLN A 299 -21.63 7.12 -3.02
CA GLN A 299 -20.84 6.33 -3.97
C GLN A 299 -19.53 5.86 -3.36
N ALA A 300 -18.78 6.76 -2.70
CA ALA A 300 -17.55 6.44 -2.01
C ALA A 300 -17.77 5.41 -0.89
N SER A 301 -18.86 5.53 -0.13
CA SER A 301 -19.24 4.56 0.90
C SER A 301 -19.57 3.18 0.32
N LEU A 302 -20.31 3.11 -0.80
CA LEU A 302 -20.64 1.85 -1.46
C LEU A 302 -19.39 1.13 -1.99
N ILE A 303 -18.44 1.88 -2.56
CA ILE A 303 -17.17 1.29 -3.03
C ILE A 303 -16.34 0.78 -1.85
N TYR A 304 -16.29 1.52 -0.74
CA TYR A 304 -15.65 1.07 0.49
C TYR A 304 -16.26 -0.24 0.99
N ASP A 305 -17.59 -0.31 1.14
CA ASP A 305 -18.31 -1.49 1.59
C ASP A 305 -18.06 -2.70 0.68
N TRP A 306 -17.98 -2.47 -0.63
CA TRP A 306 -17.69 -3.51 -1.59
C TRP A 306 -16.25 -4.05 -1.42
N ILE A 307 -15.25 -3.18 -1.25
CA ILE A 307 -13.87 -3.62 -1.01
C ILE A 307 -13.76 -4.38 0.32
N ASP A 308 -14.33 -3.84 1.40
CA ASP A 308 -14.32 -4.48 2.71
C ASP A 308 -14.94 -5.89 2.69
N ALA A 309 -16.04 -6.05 1.95
CA ALA A 309 -16.74 -7.33 1.85
C ALA A 309 -16.03 -8.38 0.99
N TYR A 310 -15.26 -7.96 -0.03
CA TYR A 310 -14.73 -8.88 -1.05
C TYR A 310 -13.22 -9.01 -1.09
N PHE A 311 -12.46 -8.15 -0.41
CA PHE A 311 -10.99 -8.15 -0.42
C PHE A 311 -10.42 -8.35 0.99
N PRO A 312 -10.33 -9.60 1.46
CA PRO A 312 -9.65 -9.87 2.72
C PRO A 312 -8.19 -9.37 2.65
N TRP A 313 -7.69 -8.87 3.78
CA TRP A 313 -6.31 -8.41 3.86
C TRP A 313 -5.33 -9.60 3.79
N ALA A 314 -4.33 -9.49 2.92
CA ALA A 314 -3.22 -10.43 2.82
C ALA A 314 -1.94 -9.72 2.42
N GLY A 315 -0.82 -10.16 2.98
CA GLY A 315 0.47 -9.52 2.74
C GLY A 315 0.93 -9.59 1.29
N ALA A 316 1.28 -8.45 0.71
CA ALA A 316 1.73 -8.33 -0.67
C ALA A 316 3.21 -8.67 -0.87
N ARG A 317 3.57 -8.90 -2.14
CA ARG A 317 4.93 -8.87 -2.65
C ARG A 317 5.50 -7.45 -2.59
N GLU A 318 6.79 -7.33 -2.80
CA GLU A 318 7.47 -6.04 -3.02
C GLU A 318 6.77 -5.24 -4.15
N TYR A 319 6.26 -4.06 -3.82
CA TYR A 319 5.42 -3.25 -4.73
C TYR A 319 6.11 -2.91 -6.04
N SER A 320 7.42 -2.68 -6.00
CA SER A 320 8.22 -2.40 -7.20
C SER A 320 8.27 -3.55 -8.21
N THR A 321 7.80 -4.75 -7.81
CA THR A 321 7.70 -5.93 -8.68
C THR A 321 6.31 -6.14 -9.27
N ILE A 322 5.36 -5.26 -8.96
CA ILE A 322 3.97 -5.32 -9.39
C ILE A 322 3.67 -4.12 -10.31
N PRO A 323 3.37 -4.34 -11.59
CA PRO A 323 3.14 -3.24 -12.53
C PRO A 323 1.99 -2.31 -12.14
N ASN A 324 0.84 -2.87 -11.72
CA ASN A 324 -0.30 -2.13 -11.19
C ASN A 324 -0.87 -2.85 -9.98
N LEU A 325 -0.87 -2.17 -8.84
CA LEU A 325 -1.27 -2.74 -7.56
C LEU A 325 -2.79 -2.96 -7.45
N ALA A 326 -3.60 -2.07 -8.04
CA ALA A 326 -5.05 -2.18 -8.04
C ALA A 326 -5.54 -3.36 -8.91
N GLU A 327 -4.99 -3.49 -10.12
CA GLU A 327 -5.28 -4.64 -11.01
C GLU A 327 -4.84 -5.96 -10.39
N TYR A 328 -3.68 -5.94 -9.71
CA TYR A 328 -3.20 -7.13 -9.02
C TYR A 328 -4.17 -7.57 -7.91
N ALA A 329 -4.64 -6.63 -7.08
CA ALA A 329 -5.64 -6.93 -6.05
C ALA A 329 -6.94 -7.50 -6.67
N LEU A 330 -7.46 -6.87 -7.74
CA LEU A 330 -8.65 -7.36 -8.45
C LEU A 330 -8.48 -8.80 -8.95
N ASN A 331 -7.35 -9.11 -9.56
CA ASN A 331 -7.07 -10.44 -10.11
C ASN A 331 -6.89 -11.50 -9.03
N ARG A 332 -6.39 -11.13 -7.84
CA ARG A 332 -6.19 -12.04 -6.72
C ARG A 332 -7.43 -12.20 -5.84
N GLY A 333 -8.27 -11.17 -5.73
CA GLY A 333 -9.41 -11.13 -4.82
C GLY A 333 -9.01 -10.92 -3.36
N TYR A 334 -7.84 -10.36 -3.12
CA TYR A 334 -7.32 -9.92 -1.82
C TYR A 334 -6.21 -8.87 -2.02
N GLY A 335 -5.83 -8.18 -0.96
CA GLY A 335 -4.74 -7.22 -1.02
C GLY A 335 -4.30 -6.75 0.36
N ASP A 336 -3.14 -6.09 0.43
CA ASP A 336 -2.74 -5.35 1.62
C ASP A 336 -3.21 -3.88 1.55
N CYS A 337 -2.80 -3.07 2.53
CA CYS A 337 -3.25 -1.68 2.67
C CYS A 337 -3.06 -0.86 1.39
N GLY A 338 -1.89 -0.92 0.75
CA GLY A 338 -1.62 -0.15 -0.44
C GLY A 338 -2.40 -0.61 -1.65
N GLN A 339 -2.56 -1.91 -1.82
CA GLN A 339 -3.29 -2.49 -2.94
C GLN A 339 -4.78 -2.14 -2.89
N VAL A 340 -5.43 -2.28 -1.73
CA VAL A 340 -6.86 -1.95 -1.59
C VAL A 340 -7.11 -0.44 -1.61
N SER A 341 -6.18 0.36 -1.08
CA SER A 341 -6.28 1.83 -1.17
C SER A 341 -6.17 2.33 -2.62
N LEU A 342 -5.26 1.75 -3.40
CA LEU A 342 -5.16 2.08 -4.83
C LEU A 342 -6.36 1.58 -5.64
N LEU A 343 -6.91 0.42 -5.30
CA LEU A 343 -8.15 -0.06 -5.91
C LEU A 343 -9.29 0.92 -5.66
N TYR A 344 -9.44 1.39 -4.41
CA TYR A 344 -10.43 2.39 -4.04
C TYR A 344 -10.27 3.69 -4.81
N ILE A 345 -9.04 4.23 -4.88
CA ILE A 345 -8.74 5.47 -5.63
C ILE A 345 -9.01 5.31 -7.12
N ASN A 346 -8.63 4.17 -7.73
CA ASN A 346 -8.91 3.90 -9.13
C ASN A 346 -10.42 3.90 -9.41
N LEU A 347 -11.21 3.20 -8.60
CA LEU A 347 -12.66 3.16 -8.75
C LEU A 347 -13.30 4.54 -8.62
N LEU A 348 -12.89 5.35 -7.65
CA LEU A 348 -13.40 6.70 -7.44
C LEU A 348 -13.07 7.65 -8.59
N ARG A 349 -11.80 7.69 -9.03
CA ARG A 349 -11.39 8.59 -10.12
C ARG A 349 -12.07 8.24 -11.43
N ASN A 350 -12.34 6.95 -11.70
CA ASN A 350 -13.05 6.51 -12.91
C ASN A 350 -14.53 6.89 -12.96
N ILE A 351 -15.11 7.33 -11.84
CA ILE A 351 -16.47 7.92 -11.79
C ILE A 351 -16.47 9.42 -11.46
N GLY A 352 -15.31 10.06 -11.50
CA GLY A 352 -15.17 11.52 -11.35
C GLY A 352 -15.17 12.03 -9.92
N ILE A 353 -14.81 11.19 -8.94
CA ILE A 353 -14.63 11.57 -7.54
C ILE A 353 -13.13 11.76 -7.27
N PRO A 354 -12.69 12.99 -6.88
CA PRO A 354 -11.28 13.25 -6.62
C PRO A 354 -10.78 12.45 -5.41
N ALA A 355 -9.72 11.68 -5.60
CA ALA A 355 -9.11 10.89 -4.55
C ALA A 355 -7.59 10.88 -4.70
N ARG A 356 -6.86 10.76 -3.57
CA ARG A 356 -5.40 10.72 -3.53
C ARG A 356 -4.89 9.68 -2.55
N TRP A 357 -3.66 9.29 -2.75
CA TRP A 357 -2.90 8.38 -1.91
C TRP A 357 -2.17 9.13 -0.80
N GLU A 358 -2.10 8.54 0.39
CA GLU A 358 -1.13 8.87 1.43
C GLU A 358 -0.47 7.58 1.95
N SER A 359 0.79 7.68 2.36
CA SER A 359 1.53 6.60 2.97
C SER A 359 2.51 7.07 4.03
N GLY A 360 2.85 6.16 4.95
CA GLY A 360 3.78 6.40 6.04
C GLY A 360 3.75 5.28 7.06
N TRP A 361 3.38 5.58 8.29
CA TRP A 361 3.28 4.59 9.36
C TRP A 361 1.98 4.70 10.13
N TYR A 362 1.51 3.56 10.65
CA TYR A 362 0.70 3.55 11.86
C TYR A 362 1.62 3.37 13.07
N LEU A 363 1.29 4.04 14.18
CA LEU A 363 2.15 4.22 15.35
C LEU A 363 1.38 3.91 16.63
N GLU A 364 0.65 2.81 16.65
CA GLU A 364 -0.05 2.36 17.85
C GLU A 364 0.96 1.95 18.92
N PRO A 365 0.65 2.12 20.22
CA PRO A 365 1.63 1.95 21.29
C PRO A 365 2.34 0.59 21.31
N GLU A 366 1.68 -0.45 20.87
CA GLU A 366 2.19 -1.83 20.89
C GLU A 366 2.49 -2.38 19.48
N ASP A 367 2.13 -1.64 18.44
CA ASP A 367 2.34 -2.06 17.05
C ASP A 367 2.65 -0.88 16.15
N VAL A 368 3.79 -0.94 15.49
CA VAL A 368 4.28 0.08 14.55
C VAL A 368 4.57 -0.57 13.21
N GLY A 369 3.97 -0.05 12.16
CA GLY A 369 4.18 -0.60 10.82
C GLY A 369 4.04 0.42 9.71
N ILE A 370 4.55 0.05 8.54
CA ILE A 370 4.32 0.80 7.31
C ILE A 370 2.85 0.68 6.93
N HIS A 371 2.24 1.78 6.54
CA HIS A 371 0.83 1.82 6.23
C HIS A 371 0.48 2.80 5.12
N ASP A 372 -0.58 2.47 4.39
CA ASP A 372 -1.08 3.20 3.25
C ASP A 372 -2.60 3.38 3.36
N TRP A 373 -3.08 4.56 2.94
CA TRP A 373 -4.51 4.91 2.96
C TRP A 373 -4.86 5.89 1.84
N ALA A 374 -6.14 6.24 1.76
CA ALA A 374 -6.66 7.19 0.80
C ALA A 374 -7.19 8.46 1.46
N GLU A 375 -7.26 9.53 0.70
CA GLU A 375 -8.10 10.68 0.99
C GLU A 375 -9.03 10.94 -0.20
N VAL A 376 -10.28 11.28 0.10
CA VAL A 376 -11.31 11.63 -0.88
C VAL A 376 -11.72 13.09 -0.69
N TYR A 377 -11.83 13.84 -1.77
CA TYR A 377 -12.29 15.22 -1.71
C TYR A 377 -13.78 15.31 -2.02
N PHE A 378 -14.51 15.97 -1.14
CA PHE A 378 -15.90 16.33 -1.36
C PHE A 378 -16.05 17.85 -1.34
N GLU A 379 -16.63 18.41 -2.41
CA GLU A 379 -16.85 19.86 -2.50
C GLU A 379 -17.73 20.36 -1.35
N GLY A 380 -17.28 21.41 -0.66
CA GLY A 380 -17.94 21.94 0.54
C GLY A 380 -17.54 21.27 1.85
N VAL A 381 -16.91 20.09 1.81
CA VAL A 381 -16.40 19.34 2.99
C VAL A 381 -14.87 19.41 3.06
N GLY A 382 -14.21 19.28 1.90
CA GLY A 382 -12.76 19.20 1.78
C GLY A 382 -12.25 17.74 1.74
N TRP A 383 -10.97 17.54 2.04
CA TRP A 383 -10.32 16.22 2.06
C TRP A 383 -10.76 15.40 3.28
N VAL A 384 -11.18 14.18 3.04
CA VAL A 384 -11.67 13.22 4.03
C VAL A 384 -10.78 11.98 3.98
N PRO A 385 -10.10 11.60 5.08
CA PRO A 385 -9.27 10.40 5.09
C PRO A 385 -10.13 9.14 5.12
N VAL A 386 -9.64 8.09 4.46
CA VAL A 386 -10.32 6.79 4.33
C VAL A 386 -9.29 5.68 4.46
N ASP A 387 -9.48 4.78 5.41
CA ASP A 387 -8.58 3.65 5.63
C ASP A 387 -9.29 2.32 5.34
N MET A 388 -8.90 1.68 4.24
CA MET A 388 -9.52 0.43 3.78
C MET A 388 -9.11 -0.79 4.62
N SER A 389 -8.00 -0.70 5.37
CA SER A 389 -7.42 -1.87 6.05
C SER A 389 -8.03 -2.16 7.41
N PHE A 390 -8.64 -1.17 8.06
CA PHE A 390 -9.26 -1.32 9.36
C PHE A 390 -10.74 -1.71 9.28
N GLY A 391 -11.35 -1.56 8.11
CA GLY A 391 -12.66 -2.10 7.76
C GLY A 391 -13.81 -1.71 8.67
N LEU A 392 -14.90 -2.48 8.58
CA LEU A 392 -16.15 -2.27 9.33
C LEU A 392 -16.32 -3.25 10.49
N ASN A 393 -15.27 -3.96 10.89
CA ASN A 393 -15.35 -5.06 11.85
C ASN A 393 -15.29 -4.61 13.31
N LEU A 394 -15.45 -3.31 13.59
CA LEU A 394 -15.44 -2.80 14.96
C LEU A 394 -16.70 -3.23 15.73
N ALA A 395 -16.50 -3.85 16.90
CA ALA A 395 -17.57 -4.39 17.73
C ALA A 395 -18.30 -3.28 18.51
N SER A 396 -19.13 -2.49 17.82
CA SER A 396 -19.91 -1.40 18.41
C SER A 396 -21.33 -1.34 17.85
N LYS A 397 -22.26 -0.80 18.64
CA LYS A 397 -23.60 -0.38 18.19
C LYS A 397 -23.62 1.07 17.70
N ASP A 398 -22.60 1.84 18.03
CA ASP A 398 -22.43 3.22 17.58
C ASP A 398 -21.99 3.22 16.11
N LYS A 399 -22.81 3.82 15.25
CA LYS A 399 -22.55 3.90 13.81
C LYS A 399 -21.32 4.74 13.49
N ASP A 400 -21.02 5.76 14.30
CA ASP A 400 -19.85 6.61 14.10
C ASP A 400 -18.58 5.82 14.42
N VAL A 401 -18.59 4.92 15.40
CA VAL A 401 -17.49 4.00 15.70
C VAL A 401 -17.29 3.01 14.54
N VAL A 402 -18.36 2.33 14.11
CA VAL A 402 -18.29 1.32 13.05
C VAL A 402 -17.81 1.92 11.71
N ASN A 403 -18.26 3.13 11.38
CA ASN A 403 -17.93 3.79 10.11
C ASN A 403 -16.72 4.73 10.20
N PHE A 404 -15.99 4.74 11.33
CA PHE A 404 -14.92 5.70 11.56
C PHE A 404 -13.92 5.77 10.39
N TYR A 405 -13.40 4.64 9.97
CA TYR A 405 -12.39 4.58 8.91
C TYR A 405 -12.92 4.79 7.48
N LYS A 406 -14.23 4.93 7.28
CA LYS A 406 -14.81 5.39 6.01
C LYS A 406 -14.67 6.89 5.76
N SER A 407 -14.52 7.68 6.82
CA SER A 407 -14.47 9.15 6.75
C SER A 407 -13.68 9.77 7.89
N GLY A 408 -12.76 9.01 8.45
CA GLY A 408 -11.96 9.45 9.58
C GLY A 408 -10.62 8.74 9.69
N MET A 409 -9.77 9.31 10.52
CA MET A 409 -8.43 8.83 10.82
C MET A 409 -8.04 9.28 12.23
N ASP A 410 -7.51 8.36 13.02
CA ASP A 410 -6.95 8.63 14.32
C ASP A 410 -5.57 9.34 14.24
N TYR A 411 -5.04 9.73 15.38
CA TYR A 411 -3.75 10.41 15.48
C TYR A 411 -2.53 9.48 15.43
N PHE A 412 -2.75 8.18 15.38
CA PHE A 412 -1.67 7.19 15.25
C PHE A 412 -1.14 7.05 13.82
N ARG A 413 -1.44 7.98 12.94
CA ARG A 413 -0.97 7.95 11.54
C ARG A 413 0.02 9.07 11.26
N LEU A 414 1.21 8.69 10.77
CA LEU A 414 2.22 9.59 10.25
C LEU A 414 2.21 9.54 8.73
N ALA A 415 1.86 10.63 8.06
CA ALA A 415 1.96 10.76 6.62
C ALA A 415 3.35 11.25 6.22
N ALA A 416 4.06 10.46 5.41
CA ALA A 416 5.33 10.83 4.81
C ALA A 416 5.18 11.20 3.33
N ASN A 417 4.27 10.55 2.60
CA ASN A 417 4.11 10.73 1.17
C ASN A 417 2.65 10.98 0.78
N ARG A 418 2.44 11.76 -0.29
CA ARG A 418 1.14 12.05 -0.93
C ARG A 418 1.13 11.68 -2.42
N GLY A 419 1.79 10.62 -2.79
CA GLY A 419 1.81 10.12 -4.17
C GLY A 419 2.42 8.76 -4.26
N VAL A 420 2.07 8.04 -5.32
CA VAL A 420 2.40 6.61 -5.44
C VAL A 420 3.72 6.39 -6.15
N CYS A 421 4.04 7.18 -7.15
CA CYS A 421 5.25 7.02 -7.96
C CYS A 421 6.03 8.33 -8.03
N GLY A 422 7.31 8.25 -7.81
CA GLY A 422 8.21 9.39 -7.91
C GLY A 422 9.66 8.94 -7.88
N SER A 423 10.57 9.76 -8.38
CA SER A 423 12.02 9.61 -8.23
C SER A 423 12.51 10.33 -6.98
N PHE A 424 13.56 9.78 -6.37
CA PHE A 424 14.31 10.44 -5.30
C PHE A 424 15.22 11.55 -5.83
#